data_99474bfca54443b0c4b7de2ac10c2b30
#
_entry.id   99474bfca54443b0c4b7de2ac10c2b30
#
_cell.length_a   1.000
_cell.length_b   1.000
_cell.length_c   1.000
_cell.angle_alpha   90.00
_cell.angle_beta   90.00
_cell.angle_gamma   90.00
#
_symmetry.space_group_name_H-M   'P 1'
#
loop_
_entity.id
_entity.type
_entity.pdbx_description
1 polymer ?
#
loop_
_entity_poly.entity_id
_entity_poly.type
_entity_poly.pdbx_seq_one_letter_code
_entity_poly.pdbx_strand_id
1 'polypeptide(L)'
;MEDARHSHSYDSNLMERLLFKVARKWVAGFSIDEAMAAAKDANAKGMSAILNFLGEETTKQVDVEANVQEYLSLIDRINSEKVNGCVSAKPTQLGLAIDYELCLSNYRRLAAEASELGQFMWIDMESIKFTEETIAIYMDLFKRYNMTGIAMQSYLRRTASDLLHVLENGGKVRVVKGAYHESEEYAFSTREEVDANYSRLMKTLHESGNFFAIATHDSKLVDEAISLSDKANVEFQLLMGIRDELKRDLVAKGYSVSEYIPYGAQWLPYSVRRLRERKRNLLLLARSLVQD
;
A
#
# COMPACT_ATOMS: atom_id res chain seq x y z
N MET A 1 15.12 -37.19 -13.83
CA MET A 1 14.53 -36.27 -12.88
C MET A 1 15.01 -34.88 -13.27
N GLU A 2 14.28 -34.25 -14.18
CA GLU A 2 14.67 -32.99 -14.81
C GLU A 2 14.02 -31.82 -14.08
N ASP A 3 14.87 -30.92 -13.67
CA ASP A 3 14.61 -29.70 -12.96
C ASP A 3 13.91 -28.71 -13.90
N ALA A 4 12.57 -28.65 -13.88
CA ALA A 4 11.81 -27.72 -14.68
C ALA A 4 11.79 -26.32 -14.01
N ARG A 5 12.93 -25.64 -14.06
CA ARG A 5 13.00 -24.19 -13.84
C ARG A 5 12.30 -23.52 -15.01
N HIS A 6 11.08 -23.05 -14.81
CA HIS A 6 10.42 -22.14 -15.73
C HIS A 6 11.14 -20.78 -15.67
N SER A 7 12.23 -20.67 -16.42
CA SER A 7 12.78 -19.37 -16.80
C SER A 7 11.80 -18.72 -17.78
N HIS A 8 10.97 -17.81 -17.30
CA HIS A 8 10.31 -16.86 -18.18
C HIS A 8 11.39 -15.96 -18.76
N SER A 9 11.91 -16.32 -19.91
CA SER A 9 12.78 -15.44 -20.70
C SER A 9 11.91 -14.28 -21.21
N TYR A 10 11.95 -13.17 -20.50
CA TYR A 10 11.43 -11.90 -20.98
C TYR A 10 12.37 -11.39 -22.09
N ASP A 11 12.07 -11.71 -23.33
CA ASP A 11 12.49 -10.91 -24.49
C ASP A 11 11.71 -9.58 -24.43
N SER A 12 12.09 -8.74 -23.47
CA SER A 12 11.51 -7.43 -23.31
C SER A 12 11.87 -6.57 -24.51
N ASN A 13 10.86 -6.14 -25.27
CA ASN A 13 11.01 -5.18 -26.36
C ASN A 13 11.86 -3.98 -25.87
N LEU A 14 12.75 -3.46 -26.71
CA LEU A 14 13.64 -2.32 -26.36
C LEU A 14 12.88 -1.14 -25.69
N MET A 15 11.65 -0.91 -26.10
CA MET A 15 10.74 0.08 -25.53
C MET A 15 10.41 -0.23 -24.06
N GLU A 16 10.12 -1.48 -23.74
CA GLU A 16 9.80 -1.93 -22.37
C GLU A 16 11.00 -1.75 -21.44
N ARG A 17 12.19 -2.06 -21.91
CA ARG A 17 13.46 -1.83 -21.18
C ARG A 17 13.73 -0.34 -20.92
N LEU A 18 13.42 0.54 -21.89
CA LEU A 18 13.54 1.99 -21.72
C LEU A 18 12.51 2.53 -20.72
N LEU A 19 11.27 2.06 -20.81
CA LEU A 19 10.20 2.43 -19.87
C LEU A 19 10.52 1.96 -18.45
N PHE A 20 11.07 0.75 -18.31
CA PHE A 20 11.45 0.22 -16.99
C PHE A 20 12.59 1.02 -16.34
N LYS A 21 13.55 1.57 -17.11
CA LYS A 21 14.57 2.48 -16.56
C LYS A 21 13.94 3.70 -15.86
N VAL A 22 12.84 4.20 -16.40
CA VAL A 22 12.09 5.32 -15.78
C VAL A 22 11.30 4.80 -14.56
N ALA A 23 10.68 3.62 -14.68
CA ALA A 23 9.90 3.01 -13.60
C ALA A 23 10.75 2.62 -12.37
N ARG A 24 12.04 2.37 -12.53
CA ARG A 24 12.97 2.12 -11.41
C ARG A 24 13.04 3.24 -10.36
N LYS A 25 12.49 4.38 -10.64
CA LYS A 25 12.35 5.44 -9.62
C LYS A 25 11.32 5.10 -8.55
N TRP A 26 10.33 4.28 -8.88
CA TRP A 26 9.21 3.94 -7.99
C TRP A 26 8.87 2.44 -7.94
N VAL A 27 9.68 1.60 -8.58
CA VAL A 27 9.62 0.12 -8.54
C VAL A 27 11.03 -0.39 -8.27
N ALA A 28 11.19 -1.18 -7.23
CA ALA A 28 12.51 -1.65 -6.80
C ALA A 28 13.18 -2.56 -7.85
N GLY A 29 12.40 -3.39 -8.53
CA GLY A 29 12.88 -4.35 -9.52
C GLY A 29 11.88 -5.45 -9.78
N PHE A 30 12.36 -6.61 -10.20
CA PHE A 30 11.54 -7.77 -10.52
C PHE A 30 11.57 -8.84 -9.42
N SER A 31 12.60 -8.86 -8.61
CA SER A 31 12.89 -9.94 -7.64
C SER A 31 12.80 -9.49 -6.19
N ILE A 32 12.63 -10.45 -5.28
CA ILE A 32 12.75 -10.23 -3.84
C ILE A 32 14.11 -9.60 -3.49
N ASP A 33 15.20 -10.02 -4.12
CA ASP A 33 16.54 -9.48 -3.84
C ASP A 33 16.63 -7.98 -4.10
N GLU A 34 16.05 -7.50 -5.21
CA GLU A 34 15.98 -6.07 -5.53
C GLU A 34 15.09 -5.32 -4.53
N ALA A 35 13.97 -5.93 -4.12
CA ALA A 35 13.07 -5.37 -3.10
C ALA A 35 13.75 -5.27 -1.74
N MET A 36 14.48 -6.29 -1.32
CA MET A 36 15.24 -6.32 -0.07
C MET A 36 16.38 -5.30 -0.07
N ALA A 37 17.07 -5.11 -1.20
CA ALA A 37 18.09 -4.08 -1.33
C ALA A 37 17.50 -2.67 -1.17
N ALA A 38 16.33 -2.40 -1.78
CA ALA A 38 15.62 -1.13 -1.62
C ALA A 38 15.13 -0.92 -0.16
N ALA A 39 14.65 -1.98 0.50
CA ALA A 39 14.24 -1.93 1.90
C ALA A 39 15.40 -1.58 2.83
N LYS A 40 16.57 -2.15 2.63
CA LYS A 40 17.79 -1.82 3.39
C LYS A 40 18.24 -0.37 3.14
N ASP A 41 18.11 0.12 1.91
CA ASP A 41 18.41 1.52 1.59
C ASP A 41 17.43 2.48 2.32
N ALA A 42 16.14 2.14 2.38
CA ALA A 42 15.16 2.88 3.18
C ALA A 42 15.51 2.86 4.68
N ASN A 43 15.90 1.69 5.22
CA ASN A 43 16.32 1.56 6.63
C ASN A 43 17.56 2.40 6.93
N ALA A 44 18.54 2.43 6.04
CA ALA A 44 19.74 3.26 6.19
C ALA A 44 19.42 4.77 6.25
N LYS A 45 18.26 5.18 5.70
CA LYS A 45 17.74 6.56 5.73
C LYS A 45 16.81 6.83 6.93
N GLY A 46 16.68 5.87 7.87
CA GLY A 46 15.84 6.00 9.06
C GLY A 46 14.35 5.72 8.83
N MET A 47 14.00 5.11 7.71
CA MET A 47 12.62 4.73 7.37
C MET A 47 12.41 3.22 7.55
N SER A 48 11.19 2.80 7.86
CA SER A 48 10.76 1.42 7.68
C SER A 48 10.42 1.13 6.22
N ALA A 49 10.30 -0.14 5.84
CA ALA A 49 9.90 -0.56 4.51
C ALA A 49 8.55 -1.26 4.51
N ILE A 50 7.71 -0.98 3.51
CA ILE A 50 6.49 -1.74 3.22
C ILE A 50 6.66 -2.37 1.85
N LEU A 51 6.87 -3.66 1.81
CA LEU A 51 7.15 -4.40 0.58
C LEU A 51 5.84 -4.91 -0.03
N ASN A 52 5.63 -4.62 -1.31
CA ASN A 52 4.46 -5.04 -2.04
C ASN A 52 4.85 -5.74 -3.34
N PHE A 53 4.50 -7.01 -3.47
CA PHE A 53 4.60 -7.74 -4.73
C PHE A 53 3.50 -7.29 -5.68
N LEU A 54 3.86 -6.77 -6.84
CA LEU A 54 2.94 -6.19 -7.81
C LEU A 54 2.11 -7.28 -8.51
N GLY A 55 0.80 -7.15 -8.40
CA GLY A 55 -0.22 -8.00 -8.99
C GLY A 55 -1.60 -7.62 -8.48
N GLU A 56 -2.62 -7.85 -9.28
CA GLU A 56 -4.03 -7.67 -8.92
C GLU A 56 -4.91 -8.54 -9.82
N GLU A 57 -6.14 -8.83 -9.37
CA GLU A 57 -7.15 -9.60 -10.14
C GLU A 57 -6.65 -10.96 -10.65
N THR A 58 -5.93 -11.70 -9.81
CA THR A 58 -5.47 -13.06 -10.13
C THR A 58 -6.66 -14.02 -10.18
N THR A 59 -6.88 -14.65 -11.33
CA THR A 59 -8.05 -15.51 -11.59
C THR A 59 -7.75 -17.00 -11.67
N LYS A 60 -6.47 -17.39 -11.63
CA LYS A 60 -6.05 -18.79 -11.64
C LYS A 60 -5.51 -19.18 -10.27
N GLN A 61 -6.00 -20.26 -9.71
CA GLN A 61 -5.59 -20.73 -8.37
C GLN A 61 -4.09 -21.04 -8.27
N VAL A 62 -3.47 -21.54 -9.35
CA VAL A 62 -2.03 -21.79 -9.38
C VAL A 62 -1.22 -20.50 -9.24
N ASP A 63 -1.67 -19.42 -9.86
CA ASP A 63 -1.02 -18.11 -9.77
C ASP A 63 -1.26 -17.47 -8.39
N VAL A 64 -2.45 -17.71 -7.80
CA VAL A 64 -2.74 -17.29 -6.41
C VAL A 64 -1.79 -17.97 -5.44
N GLU A 65 -1.59 -19.29 -5.55
CA GLU A 65 -0.66 -20.02 -4.68
C GLU A 65 0.79 -19.52 -4.87
N ALA A 66 1.21 -19.25 -6.11
CA ALA A 66 2.51 -18.67 -6.38
C ALA A 66 2.68 -17.28 -5.69
N ASN A 67 1.66 -16.44 -5.72
CA ASN A 67 1.66 -15.16 -5.01
C ASN A 67 1.77 -15.33 -3.50
N VAL A 68 1.06 -16.31 -2.93
CA VAL A 68 1.14 -16.63 -1.49
C VAL A 68 2.54 -17.06 -1.10
N GLN A 69 3.18 -17.94 -1.90
CA GLN A 69 4.55 -18.40 -1.66
C GLN A 69 5.56 -17.24 -1.76
N GLU A 70 5.36 -16.31 -2.70
CA GLU A 70 6.19 -15.11 -2.82
C GLU A 70 6.11 -14.25 -1.55
N TYR A 71 4.90 -14.02 -1.01
CA TYR A 71 4.73 -13.26 0.24
C TYR A 71 5.30 -13.99 1.46
N LEU A 72 5.13 -15.32 1.58
CA LEU A 72 5.74 -16.11 2.66
C LEU A 72 7.27 -16.00 2.60
N SER A 73 7.84 -16.15 1.41
CA SER A 73 9.28 -15.98 1.20
C SER A 73 9.75 -14.57 1.57
N LEU A 74 8.94 -13.54 1.26
CA LEU A 74 9.25 -12.16 1.58
C LEU A 74 9.24 -11.89 3.10
N ILE A 75 8.23 -12.42 3.82
CA ILE A 75 8.12 -12.35 5.28
C ILE A 75 9.35 -13.00 5.93
N ASP A 76 9.76 -14.18 5.46
CA ASP A 76 10.93 -14.90 5.95
C ASP A 76 12.23 -14.13 5.72
N ARG A 77 12.37 -13.51 4.53
CA ARG A 77 13.54 -12.69 4.16
C ARG A 77 13.64 -11.41 4.99
N ILE A 78 12.52 -10.74 5.27
CA ILE A 78 12.47 -9.57 6.16
C ILE A 78 13.04 -9.94 7.53
N ASN A 79 12.62 -11.08 8.08
CA ASN A 79 13.09 -11.56 9.38
C ASN A 79 14.57 -11.97 9.36
N SER A 80 14.96 -12.86 8.44
CA SER A 80 16.30 -13.43 8.39
C SER A 80 17.39 -12.38 8.10
N GLU A 81 17.07 -11.37 7.30
CA GLU A 81 17.95 -10.25 6.96
C GLU A 81 17.84 -9.05 7.92
N LYS A 82 16.98 -9.16 8.94
CA LYS A 82 16.74 -8.12 9.97
C LYS A 82 16.36 -6.76 9.38
N VAL A 83 15.57 -6.76 8.33
CA VAL A 83 15.02 -5.55 7.72
C VAL A 83 13.92 -5.00 8.62
N ASN A 84 13.99 -3.71 8.96
CA ASN A 84 12.87 -3.02 9.58
C ASN A 84 11.79 -2.77 8.52
N GLY A 85 10.80 -3.63 8.47
CA GLY A 85 9.77 -3.58 7.43
C GLY A 85 8.64 -4.59 7.62
N CYS A 86 7.70 -4.53 6.72
CA CYS A 86 6.53 -5.39 6.68
C CYS A 86 6.06 -5.60 5.25
N VAL A 87 5.06 -6.44 5.06
CA VAL A 87 4.44 -6.68 3.75
C VAL A 87 3.09 -5.95 3.64
N SER A 88 2.71 -5.63 2.41
CA SER A 88 1.36 -5.18 2.07
C SER A 88 0.84 -6.01 0.90
N ALA A 89 -0.30 -6.67 1.08
CA ALA A 89 -0.85 -7.59 0.09
C ALA A 89 -2.26 -7.17 -0.36
N LYS A 90 -2.58 -7.43 -1.64
CA LYS A 90 -3.90 -7.17 -2.22
C LYS A 90 -4.81 -8.39 -2.14
N PRO A 91 -6.08 -8.22 -1.74
CA PRO A 91 -7.03 -9.32 -1.66
C PRO A 91 -7.22 -10.07 -2.98
N THR A 92 -7.33 -9.36 -4.11
CA THR A 92 -7.52 -10.02 -5.41
C THR A 92 -6.30 -10.78 -5.90
N GLN A 93 -5.11 -10.43 -5.42
CA GLN A 93 -3.88 -11.17 -5.67
C GLN A 93 -3.83 -12.49 -4.87
N LEU A 94 -4.49 -12.52 -3.72
CA LEU A 94 -4.56 -13.68 -2.81
C LEU A 94 -5.85 -14.51 -3.00
N GLY A 95 -6.61 -14.24 -4.07
CA GLY A 95 -7.72 -15.09 -4.49
C GLY A 95 -9.12 -14.51 -4.33
N LEU A 96 -9.30 -13.25 -3.86
CA LEU A 96 -10.64 -12.66 -3.69
C LEU A 96 -11.42 -12.54 -5.01
N ALA A 97 -10.73 -12.44 -6.14
CA ALA A 97 -11.38 -12.47 -7.45
C ALA A 97 -11.93 -13.84 -7.86
N ILE A 98 -11.55 -14.91 -7.13
CA ILE A 98 -11.99 -16.29 -7.36
C ILE A 98 -13.03 -16.69 -6.31
N ASP A 99 -12.64 -16.61 -5.02
CA ASP A 99 -13.45 -17.09 -3.91
C ASP A 99 -13.02 -16.43 -2.59
N TYR A 100 -14.01 -16.08 -1.75
CA TYR A 100 -13.79 -15.40 -0.46
C TYR A 100 -13.02 -16.29 0.52
N GLU A 101 -13.40 -17.55 0.66
CA GLU A 101 -12.78 -18.47 1.65
C GLU A 101 -11.34 -18.82 1.26
N LEU A 102 -11.06 -18.91 -0.06
CA LEU A 102 -9.71 -19.07 -0.56
C LEU A 102 -8.84 -17.87 -0.14
N CYS A 103 -9.33 -16.64 -0.36
CA CYS A 103 -8.63 -15.43 0.01
C CYS A 103 -8.40 -15.34 1.53
N LEU A 104 -9.44 -15.57 2.32
CA LEU A 104 -9.37 -15.56 3.79
C LEU A 104 -8.37 -16.61 4.32
N SER A 105 -8.39 -17.82 3.76
CA SER A 105 -7.43 -18.87 4.10
C SER A 105 -5.99 -18.46 3.80
N ASN A 106 -5.75 -17.84 2.64
CA ASN A 106 -4.43 -17.37 2.24
C ASN A 106 -3.94 -16.23 3.14
N TYR A 107 -4.80 -15.27 3.46
CA TYR A 107 -4.45 -14.21 4.42
C TYR A 107 -4.14 -14.77 5.81
N ARG A 108 -4.87 -15.77 6.29
CA ARG A 108 -4.59 -16.44 7.57
C ARG A 108 -3.19 -17.09 7.57
N ARG A 109 -2.77 -17.71 6.45
CA ARG A 109 -1.41 -18.25 6.31
C ARG A 109 -0.36 -17.16 6.44
N LEU A 110 -0.51 -16.04 5.71
CA LEU A 110 0.43 -14.91 5.77
C LEU A 110 0.45 -14.25 7.15
N ALA A 111 -0.72 -14.01 7.74
CA ALA A 111 -0.83 -13.38 9.05
C ALA A 111 -0.28 -14.24 10.19
N ALA A 112 -0.42 -15.57 10.10
CA ALA A 112 0.18 -16.50 11.05
C ALA A 112 1.70 -16.41 11.00
N GLU A 113 2.30 -16.53 9.81
CA GLU A 113 3.75 -16.43 9.62
C GLU A 113 4.30 -15.08 10.08
N ALA A 114 3.67 -13.97 9.64
CA ALA A 114 4.07 -12.63 10.05
C ALA A 114 4.00 -12.46 11.58
N SER A 115 2.93 -12.98 12.22
CA SER A 115 2.74 -12.89 13.67
C SER A 115 3.77 -13.71 14.45
N GLU A 116 4.13 -14.91 13.99
CA GLU A 116 5.17 -15.75 14.61
C GLU A 116 6.54 -15.05 14.59
N LEU A 117 6.81 -14.29 13.54
CA LEU A 117 8.04 -13.52 13.36
C LEU A 117 7.96 -12.07 13.92
N GLY A 118 6.86 -11.71 14.57
CA GLY A 118 6.67 -10.38 15.15
C GLY A 118 6.58 -9.25 14.12
N GLN A 119 6.19 -9.57 12.90
CA GLN A 119 6.07 -8.61 11.79
C GLN A 119 4.64 -8.10 11.65
N PHE A 120 4.51 -6.85 11.21
CA PHE A 120 3.25 -6.26 10.83
C PHE A 120 2.86 -6.66 9.39
N MET A 121 1.56 -6.67 9.07
CA MET A 121 1.07 -6.88 7.71
C MET A 121 -0.05 -5.90 7.38
N TRP A 122 0.03 -5.25 6.22
CA TRP A 122 -1.04 -4.41 5.69
C TRP A 122 -1.89 -5.17 4.67
N ILE A 123 -3.20 -4.93 4.72
CA ILE A 123 -4.16 -5.33 3.70
C ILE A 123 -4.45 -4.10 2.84
N ASP A 124 -4.11 -4.17 1.56
CA ASP A 124 -4.44 -3.12 0.61
C ASP A 124 -5.93 -3.09 0.30
N MET A 125 -6.47 -1.91 0.00
CA MET A 125 -7.85 -1.75 -0.47
C MET A 125 -7.86 -1.56 -1.99
N GLU A 126 -8.79 -2.25 -2.64
CA GLU A 126 -8.95 -2.25 -4.09
C GLU A 126 -10.26 -1.56 -4.51
N SER A 127 -10.90 -1.98 -5.61
CA SER A 127 -12.14 -1.36 -6.08
C SER A 127 -13.31 -1.56 -5.11
N ILE A 128 -14.35 -0.74 -5.27
CA ILE A 128 -15.58 -0.80 -4.46
C ILE A 128 -16.20 -2.20 -4.43
N LYS A 129 -16.06 -2.95 -5.52
CA LYS A 129 -16.55 -4.32 -5.66
C LYS A 129 -16.04 -5.26 -4.55
N PHE A 130 -14.82 -5.05 -4.08
CA PHE A 130 -14.15 -5.91 -3.11
C PHE A 130 -14.04 -5.30 -1.71
N THR A 131 -14.59 -4.08 -1.52
CA THR A 131 -14.39 -3.33 -0.27
C THR A 131 -15.02 -4.05 0.93
N GLU A 132 -16.23 -4.57 0.78
CA GLU A 132 -16.95 -5.22 1.89
C GLU A 132 -16.26 -6.50 2.34
N GLU A 133 -15.92 -7.38 1.40
CA GLU A 133 -15.19 -8.62 1.70
C GLU A 133 -13.80 -8.34 2.26
N THR A 134 -13.11 -7.32 1.77
CA THR A 134 -11.79 -6.92 2.29
C THR A 134 -11.87 -6.49 3.76
N ILE A 135 -12.90 -5.72 4.13
CA ILE A 135 -13.14 -5.33 5.53
C ILE A 135 -13.47 -6.57 6.37
N ALA A 136 -14.32 -7.47 5.87
CA ALA A 136 -14.68 -8.70 6.58
C ALA A 136 -13.44 -9.60 6.81
N ILE A 137 -12.58 -9.77 5.81
CA ILE A 137 -11.30 -10.48 5.94
C ILE A 137 -10.44 -9.82 7.01
N TYR A 138 -10.27 -8.50 6.97
CA TYR A 138 -9.48 -7.78 7.96
C TYR A 138 -10.01 -7.99 9.38
N MET A 139 -11.33 -7.88 9.58
CA MET A 139 -11.96 -8.04 10.89
C MET A 139 -11.81 -9.47 11.44
N ASP A 140 -11.84 -10.49 10.60
CA ASP A 140 -11.55 -11.88 11.01
C ASP A 140 -10.08 -12.02 11.43
N LEU A 141 -9.15 -11.49 10.63
CA LEU A 141 -7.72 -11.57 10.91
C LEU A 141 -7.33 -10.81 12.18
N PHE A 142 -7.83 -9.57 12.33
CA PHE A 142 -7.46 -8.69 13.45
C PHE A 142 -7.85 -9.27 14.82
N LYS A 143 -8.95 -10.03 14.89
CA LYS A 143 -9.35 -10.75 16.12
C LYS A 143 -8.30 -11.76 16.60
N ARG A 144 -7.51 -12.30 15.68
CA ARG A 144 -6.51 -13.34 15.98
C ARG A 144 -5.09 -12.82 15.89
N TYR A 145 -4.84 -11.89 14.97
CA TYR A 145 -3.51 -11.37 14.63
C TYR A 145 -3.54 -9.83 14.70
N ASN A 146 -3.31 -9.28 15.89
CA ASN A 146 -3.37 -7.83 16.15
C ASN A 146 -2.25 -7.00 15.47
N MET A 147 -1.29 -7.68 14.82
CA MET A 147 -0.23 -7.07 14.01
C MET A 147 -0.65 -6.92 12.55
N THR A 148 -1.93 -6.65 12.30
CA THR A 148 -2.47 -6.38 10.97
C THR A 148 -3.12 -5.00 10.90
N GLY A 149 -3.10 -4.39 9.71
CA GLY A 149 -3.77 -3.13 9.43
C GLY A 149 -4.44 -3.16 8.04
N ILE A 150 -5.40 -2.27 7.83
CA ILE A 150 -6.16 -2.17 6.58
C ILE A 150 -6.03 -0.78 5.96
N ALA A 151 -5.91 -0.70 4.64
CA ALA A 151 -6.01 0.55 3.90
C ALA A 151 -7.48 0.94 3.70
N MET A 152 -7.79 2.23 3.92
CA MET A 152 -9.14 2.78 3.70
C MET A 152 -9.05 4.02 2.82
N GLN A 153 -9.95 4.12 1.83
CA GLN A 153 -9.87 5.08 0.74
C GLN A 153 -10.82 6.26 0.96
N SER A 154 -10.27 7.48 1.10
CA SER A 154 -11.09 8.68 1.36
C SER A 154 -12.01 9.08 0.21
N TYR A 155 -11.74 8.61 -1.02
CA TYR A 155 -12.61 8.93 -2.15
C TYR A 155 -13.94 8.17 -2.12
N LEU A 156 -14.06 7.04 -1.40
CA LEU A 156 -15.30 6.30 -1.27
C LEU A 156 -16.23 6.95 -0.23
N ARG A 157 -17.49 7.12 -0.58
CA ARG A 157 -18.52 7.72 0.28
C ARG A 157 -18.78 6.89 1.55
N ARG A 158 -18.69 5.56 1.44
CA ARG A 158 -18.89 4.64 2.56
C ARG A 158 -17.78 4.64 3.60
N THR A 159 -16.57 5.12 3.26
CA THR A 159 -15.38 4.96 4.11
C THR A 159 -15.55 5.52 5.52
N ALA A 160 -16.35 6.58 5.70
CA ALA A 160 -16.57 7.13 7.03
C ALA A 160 -17.31 6.18 7.98
N SER A 161 -18.31 5.45 7.49
CA SER A 161 -19.03 4.44 8.28
C SER A 161 -18.21 3.19 8.48
N ASP A 162 -17.50 2.74 7.45
CA ASP A 162 -16.62 1.58 7.52
C ASP A 162 -15.47 1.81 8.52
N LEU A 163 -14.91 3.03 8.54
CA LEU A 163 -13.86 3.42 9.49
C LEU A 163 -14.32 3.31 10.93
N LEU A 164 -15.51 3.82 11.26
CA LEU A 164 -16.06 3.73 12.62
C LEU A 164 -16.17 2.28 13.06
N HIS A 165 -16.71 1.40 12.20
CA HIS A 165 -16.80 -0.03 12.48
C HIS A 165 -15.42 -0.67 12.78
N VAL A 166 -14.38 -0.30 12.01
CA VAL A 166 -13.02 -0.80 12.24
C VAL A 166 -12.44 -0.28 13.56
N LEU A 167 -12.63 1.02 13.86
CA LEU A 167 -12.07 1.66 15.06
C LEU A 167 -12.74 1.19 16.36
N GLU A 168 -14.05 0.93 16.36
CA GLU A 168 -14.80 0.39 17.50
C GLU A 168 -14.22 -0.97 17.96
N ASN A 169 -13.56 -1.71 17.07
CA ASN A 169 -12.89 -2.96 17.36
C ASN A 169 -11.38 -2.80 17.60
N GLY A 170 -10.87 -1.58 17.75
CA GLY A 170 -9.45 -1.30 17.99
C GLY A 170 -8.55 -1.43 16.75
N GLY A 171 -9.16 -1.45 15.56
CA GLY A 171 -8.46 -1.70 14.30
C GLY A 171 -7.43 -0.64 13.93
N LYS A 172 -6.43 -1.04 13.16
CA LYS A 172 -5.32 -0.20 12.68
C LYS A 172 -5.54 0.15 11.21
N VAL A 173 -5.52 1.42 10.88
CA VAL A 173 -5.94 1.93 9.57
C VAL A 173 -4.84 2.74 8.91
N ARG A 174 -4.65 2.49 7.61
CA ARG A 174 -3.90 3.36 6.70
C ARG A 174 -4.88 4.14 5.83
N VAL A 175 -4.96 5.44 6.00
CA VAL A 175 -5.80 6.27 5.14
C VAL A 175 -5.08 6.65 3.86
N VAL A 176 -5.73 6.42 2.72
CA VAL A 176 -5.26 6.73 1.36
C VAL A 176 -6.32 7.55 0.63
N LYS A 177 -5.95 8.27 -0.44
CA LYS A 177 -6.96 8.98 -1.27
C LYS A 177 -7.86 8.04 -2.05
N GLY A 178 -7.28 6.99 -2.61
CA GLY A 178 -7.90 6.06 -3.54
C GLY A 178 -7.31 6.20 -4.95
N ALA A 179 -7.30 5.10 -5.71
CA ALA A 179 -6.63 5.03 -7.02
C ALA A 179 -7.46 4.36 -8.12
N TYR A 180 -8.60 3.78 -7.78
CA TYR A 180 -9.48 3.12 -8.74
C TYR A 180 -10.50 4.10 -9.32
N HIS A 181 -11.07 3.74 -10.46
CA HIS A 181 -12.11 4.54 -11.10
C HIS A 181 -13.48 3.97 -10.74
N GLU A 182 -14.22 4.73 -9.94
CA GLU A 182 -15.55 4.36 -9.48
C GLU A 182 -16.60 5.37 -9.96
N SER A 183 -17.87 4.96 -10.00
CA SER A 183 -18.96 5.88 -10.32
C SER A 183 -19.20 6.90 -9.20
N GLU A 184 -19.83 8.04 -9.53
CA GLU A 184 -20.17 9.09 -8.56
C GLU A 184 -21.17 8.63 -7.49
N GLU A 185 -21.86 7.53 -7.73
CA GLU A 185 -22.71 6.87 -6.75
C GLU A 185 -21.91 6.39 -5.52
N TYR A 186 -20.70 5.84 -5.76
CA TYR A 186 -19.86 5.24 -4.72
C TYR A 186 -18.70 6.15 -4.29
N ALA A 187 -18.27 7.07 -5.14
CA ALA A 187 -17.08 7.88 -4.91
C ALA A 187 -17.35 9.38 -5.02
N PHE A 188 -16.53 10.17 -4.36
CA PHE A 188 -16.43 11.61 -4.60
C PHE A 188 -15.70 11.86 -5.92
N SER A 189 -16.19 12.81 -6.72
CA SER A 189 -15.66 13.07 -8.06
C SER A 189 -14.60 14.17 -8.10
N THR A 190 -14.66 15.11 -7.15
CA THR A 190 -13.72 16.23 -7.09
C THR A 190 -12.58 15.98 -6.10
N ARG A 191 -11.43 16.58 -6.38
CA ARG A 191 -10.28 16.52 -5.46
C ARG A 191 -10.60 17.15 -4.11
N GLU A 192 -11.33 18.25 -4.12
CA GLU A 192 -11.72 19.03 -2.95
C GLU A 192 -12.57 18.17 -2.01
N GLU A 193 -13.54 17.42 -2.53
CA GLU A 193 -14.35 16.50 -1.74
C GLU A 193 -13.52 15.35 -1.16
N VAL A 194 -12.65 14.76 -1.97
CA VAL A 194 -11.73 13.67 -1.52
C VAL A 194 -10.80 14.18 -0.41
N ASP A 195 -10.21 15.36 -0.57
CA ASP A 195 -9.31 15.95 0.41
C ASP A 195 -10.07 16.35 1.70
N ALA A 196 -11.28 16.91 1.59
CA ALA A 196 -12.13 17.22 2.74
C ALA A 196 -12.52 15.94 3.51
N ASN A 197 -12.87 14.87 2.80
CA ASN A 197 -13.16 13.58 3.44
C ASN A 197 -11.89 12.98 4.07
N TYR A 198 -10.73 13.11 3.42
CA TYR A 198 -9.45 12.67 3.98
C TYR A 198 -9.17 13.35 5.33
N SER A 199 -9.31 14.68 5.39
CA SER A 199 -9.15 15.47 6.62
C SER A 199 -10.13 15.02 7.71
N ARG A 200 -11.40 14.75 7.35
CA ARG A 200 -12.40 14.25 8.31
C ARG A 200 -12.01 12.88 8.88
N LEU A 201 -11.64 11.93 8.01
CA LEU A 201 -11.21 10.59 8.42
C LEU A 201 -9.96 10.65 9.32
N MET A 202 -9.01 11.52 8.98
CA MET A 202 -7.77 11.72 9.76
C MET A 202 -8.07 12.24 11.18
N LYS A 203 -9.03 13.17 11.33
CA LYS A 203 -9.48 13.65 12.65
C LYS A 203 -10.12 12.53 13.47
N THR A 204 -11.01 11.74 12.85
CA THR A 204 -11.62 10.57 13.49
C THR A 204 -10.56 9.54 13.94
N LEU A 205 -9.55 9.29 13.10
CA LEU A 205 -8.42 8.41 13.45
C LEU A 205 -7.63 8.94 14.64
N HIS A 206 -7.31 10.23 14.65
CA HIS A 206 -6.61 10.86 15.76
C HIS A 206 -7.42 10.79 17.08
N GLU A 207 -8.71 11.11 17.03
CA GLU A 207 -9.62 11.07 18.17
C GLU A 207 -9.81 9.65 18.74
N SER A 208 -9.67 8.62 17.92
CA SER A 208 -9.78 7.22 18.36
C SER A 208 -8.66 6.76 19.29
N GLY A 209 -7.50 7.42 19.26
CA GLY A 209 -6.30 7.02 19.99
C GLY A 209 -5.61 5.75 19.48
N ASN A 210 -6.17 5.10 18.44
CA ASN A 210 -5.56 3.91 17.82
C ASN A 210 -4.36 4.31 16.94
N PHE A 211 -3.47 3.34 16.68
CA PHE A 211 -2.41 3.51 15.68
C PHE A 211 -3.02 3.66 14.28
N PHE A 212 -2.55 4.64 13.54
CA PHE A 212 -2.95 4.84 12.14
C PHE A 212 -1.80 5.32 11.27
N ALA A 213 -1.95 5.15 9.95
CA ALA A 213 -0.98 5.61 8.98
C ALA A 213 -1.60 6.60 7.98
N ILE A 214 -0.85 7.64 7.66
CA ILE A 214 -1.15 8.69 6.68
C ILE A 214 -0.39 8.39 5.40
N ALA A 215 -1.11 7.96 4.36
CA ALA A 215 -0.51 7.57 3.09
C ALA A 215 -0.89 8.57 1.97
N THR A 216 -0.27 9.73 2.00
CA THR A 216 -0.46 10.78 0.99
C THR A 216 0.82 11.59 0.75
N HIS A 217 0.97 12.09 -0.49
CA HIS A 217 2.04 13.03 -0.86
C HIS A 217 1.55 14.49 -0.91
N ASP A 218 0.32 14.75 -0.51
CA ASP A 218 -0.27 16.08 -0.49
C ASP A 218 0.25 16.88 0.72
N SER A 219 0.96 17.99 0.46
CA SER A 219 1.58 18.79 1.52
C SER A 219 0.54 19.31 2.52
N LYS A 220 -0.64 19.74 2.05
CA LYS A 220 -1.66 20.29 2.94
C LYS A 220 -2.17 19.25 3.93
N LEU A 221 -2.41 18.03 3.45
CA LEU A 221 -2.86 16.92 4.31
C LEU A 221 -1.75 16.44 5.24
N VAL A 222 -0.49 16.45 4.78
CA VAL A 222 0.67 16.12 5.63
C VAL A 222 0.85 17.17 6.73
N ASP A 223 0.77 18.47 6.39
CA ASP A 223 0.88 19.55 7.36
C ASP A 223 -0.27 19.51 8.38
N GLU A 224 -1.49 19.21 7.94
CA GLU A 224 -2.65 18.99 8.81
C GLU A 224 -2.41 17.80 9.75
N ALA A 225 -1.92 16.65 9.24
CA ALA A 225 -1.56 15.50 10.06
C ALA A 225 -0.52 15.83 11.13
N ILE A 226 0.52 16.59 10.77
CA ILE A 226 1.55 17.07 11.70
C ILE A 226 0.95 17.94 12.82
N SER A 227 -0.03 18.77 12.48
CA SER A 227 -0.66 19.67 13.45
C SER A 227 -1.62 18.96 14.41
N LEU A 228 -2.21 17.86 13.97
CA LEU A 228 -3.19 17.08 14.75
C LEU A 228 -2.52 16.02 15.64
N SER A 229 -1.40 15.46 15.18
CA SER A 229 -0.93 14.17 15.70
C SER A 229 0.09 14.29 16.81
N ASP A 230 -0.14 13.56 17.90
CA ASP A 230 0.94 13.07 18.73
C ASP A 230 1.76 12.04 17.91
N LYS A 231 3.08 12.20 17.90
CA LYS A 231 4.00 11.37 17.08
C LYS A 231 3.93 9.87 17.40
N ALA A 232 3.44 9.52 18.58
CA ALA A 232 3.46 8.15 19.08
C ALA A 232 2.52 7.22 18.30
N ASN A 233 1.39 7.73 17.79
CA ASN A 233 0.33 6.92 17.20
C ASN A 233 0.17 7.09 15.69
N VAL A 234 1.03 7.90 15.04
CA VAL A 234 0.97 8.17 13.61
C VAL A 234 2.22 7.72 12.87
N GLU A 235 2.02 7.12 11.72
CA GLU A 235 3.06 6.79 10.75
C GLU A 235 2.77 7.43 9.40
N PHE A 236 3.77 8.01 8.76
CA PHE A 236 3.67 8.51 7.40
C PHE A 236 4.16 7.45 6.41
N GLN A 237 3.31 7.06 5.47
CA GLN A 237 3.64 6.06 4.45
C GLN A 237 3.71 6.71 3.08
N LEU A 238 4.86 6.65 2.43
CA LEU A 238 5.14 7.35 1.19
C LEU A 238 5.70 6.39 0.15
N LEU A 239 5.32 6.57 -1.09
CA LEU A 239 5.77 5.70 -2.19
C LEU A 239 7.25 5.90 -2.48
N MET A 240 7.96 4.81 -2.82
CA MET A 240 9.34 4.84 -3.29
C MET A 240 9.53 5.84 -4.42
N GLY A 241 10.60 6.64 -4.34
CA GLY A 241 11.00 7.62 -5.36
C GLY A 241 10.04 8.80 -5.57
N ILE A 242 9.10 9.01 -4.64
CA ILE A 242 8.16 10.13 -4.65
C ILE A 242 8.41 11.00 -3.44
N ARG A 243 8.73 12.31 -3.67
CA ARG A 243 8.94 13.32 -2.63
C ARG A 243 9.94 12.91 -1.53
N ASP A 244 11.11 12.47 -1.93
CA ASP A 244 12.16 12.01 -1.01
C ASP A 244 12.60 13.10 -0.01
N GLU A 245 12.47 14.38 -0.37
CA GLU A 245 12.70 15.50 0.55
C GLU A 245 11.70 15.48 1.71
N LEU A 246 10.41 15.31 1.43
CA LEU A 246 9.37 15.21 2.45
C LEU A 246 9.63 14.04 3.41
N LYS A 247 10.07 12.88 2.90
CA LYS A 247 10.42 11.73 3.74
C LYS A 247 11.55 12.08 4.71
N ARG A 248 12.64 12.69 4.20
CA ARG A 248 13.77 13.13 5.03
C ARG A 248 13.34 14.14 6.10
N ASP A 249 12.50 15.10 5.71
CA ASP A 249 12.01 16.13 6.66
C ASP A 249 11.16 15.52 7.79
N LEU A 250 10.30 14.56 7.46
CA LEU A 250 9.49 13.85 8.46
C LEU A 250 10.36 13.03 9.41
N VAL A 251 11.34 12.28 8.88
CA VAL A 251 12.31 11.53 9.70
C VAL A 251 13.10 12.48 10.60
N ALA A 252 13.62 13.58 10.06
CA ALA A 252 14.38 14.58 10.82
C ALA A 252 13.53 15.23 11.94
N LYS A 253 12.22 15.38 11.72
CA LYS A 253 11.27 15.84 12.74
C LYS A 253 10.91 14.76 13.78
N GLY A 254 11.39 13.52 13.63
CA GLY A 254 11.18 12.40 14.55
C GLY A 254 9.83 11.70 14.39
N TYR A 255 9.21 11.76 13.21
CA TYR A 255 8.03 10.97 12.89
C TYR A 255 8.43 9.57 12.40
N SER A 256 7.56 8.58 12.66
CA SER A 256 7.65 7.28 12.01
C SER A 256 7.33 7.43 10.53
N VAL A 257 8.23 6.96 9.67
CA VAL A 257 8.07 7.02 8.21
C VAL A 257 8.34 5.65 7.62
N SER A 258 7.45 5.20 6.75
CA SER A 258 7.65 3.97 5.95
C SER A 258 7.68 4.30 4.47
N GLU A 259 8.62 3.69 3.77
CA GLU A 259 8.65 3.73 2.31
C GLU A 259 7.90 2.52 1.74
N TYR A 260 6.88 2.77 0.91
CA TYR A 260 6.15 1.72 0.20
C TYR A 260 6.92 1.34 -1.07
N ILE A 261 7.40 0.12 -1.11
CA ILE A 261 8.36 -0.41 -2.08
C ILE A 261 7.70 -1.50 -2.92
N PRO A 262 7.15 -1.17 -4.09
CA PRO A 262 6.61 -2.15 -5.02
C PRO A 262 7.71 -2.82 -5.82
N TYR A 263 7.55 -4.12 -6.13
CA TYR A 263 8.41 -4.89 -7.01
C TYR A 263 7.63 -5.97 -7.76
N GLY A 264 8.18 -6.53 -8.82
CA GLY A 264 7.59 -7.62 -9.58
C GLY A 264 7.34 -7.31 -11.06
N ALA A 265 6.99 -8.34 -11.82
CA ALA A 265 6.84 -8.26 -13.27
C ALA A 265 5.64 -7.39 -13.72
N GLN A 266 4.61 -7.24 -12.89
CA GLN A 266 3.43 -6.43 -13.22
C GLN A 266 3.60 -4.92 -12.93
N TRP A 267 4.79 -4.40 -13.19
CA TRP A 267 5.17 -3.01 -12.91
C TRP A 267 4.50 -1.97 -13.83
N LEU A 268 4.11 -2.36 -15.05
CA LEU A 268 3.63 -1.40 -16.06
C LEU A 268 2.29 -0.75 -15.68
N PRO A 269 1.23 -1.50 -15.28
CA PRO A 269 -0.02 -0.89 -14.81
C PRO A 269 0.19 0.06 -13.62
N TYR A 270 1.03 -0.34 -12.66
CA TYR A 270 1.40 0.49 -11.52
C TYR A 270 2.08 1.79 -11.98
N SER A 271 3.08 1.70 -12.86
CA SER A 271 3.83 2.86 -13.37
C SER A 271 2.95 3.82 -14.17
N VAL A 272 2.00 3.31 -14.95
CA VAL A 272 1.04 4.14 -15.69
C VAL A 272 0.16 4.95 -14.72
N ARG A 273 -0.30 4.36 -13.61
CA ARG A 273 -1.04 5.10 -12.56
C ARG A 273 -0.20 6.26 -12.00
N ARG A 274 1.08 6.02 -11.68
CA ARG A 274 2.01 7.07 -11.17
C ARG A 274 2.25 8.19 -12.18
N LEU A 275 2.39 7.86 -13.44
CA LEU A 275 2.56 8.87 -14.51
C LEU A 275 1.30 9.72 -14.73
N ARG A 276 0.10 9.11 -14.65
CA ARG A 276 -1.18 9.84 -14.74
C ARG A 276 -1.35 10.83 -13.59
N GLU A 277 -1.02 10.46 -12.40
CA GLU A 277 -1.03 11.34 -11.22
C GLU A 277 -0.08 12.54 -11.39
N ARG A 278 1.15 12.31 -11.88
CA ARG A 278 2.11 13.39 -12.17
C ARG A 278 1.62 14.35 -13.25
N LYS A 279 1.08 13.83 -14.37
CA LYS A 279 0.54 14.69 -15.45
C LYS A 279 -0.61 15.53 -14.96
N ARG A 280 -1.51 14.96 -14.15
CA ARG A 280 -2.62 15.71 -13.55
C ARG A 280 -2.13 16.82 -12.63
N ASN A 281 -1.12 16.57 -11.82
CA ASN A 281 -0.53 17.57 -10.93
C ASN A 281 0.21 18.68 -11.71
N LEU A 282 0.92 18.37 -12.81
CA LEU A 282 1.56 19.34 -13.67
C LEU A 282 0.54 20.21 -14.43
N LEU A 283 -0.56 19.65 -14.91
CA LEU A 283 -1.64 20.38 -15.57
C LEU A 283 -2.38 21.32 -14.62
N LEU A 284 -2.55 20.93 -13.35
CA LEU A 284 -3.15 21.79 -12.33
C LEU A 284 -2.23 22.97 -11.97
N LEU A 285 -0.91 22.74 -11.87
CA LEU A 285 0.08 23.81 -11.69
C LEU A 285 0.09 24.77 -12.88
N ALA A 286 0.05 24.25 -14.10
CA ALA A 286 -0.01 25.09 -15.30
C ALA A 286 -1.31 25.92 -15.38
N ARG A 287 -2.44 25.37 -14.95
CA ARG A 287 -3.73 26.11 -14.89
C ARG A 287 -3.76 27.17 -13.80
N SER A 288 -3.14 26.94 -12.64
CA SER A 288 -3.05 27.96 -11.59
C SER A 288 -2.17 29.13 -11.97
N LEU A 289 -1.17 28.93 -12.84
CA LEU A 289 -0.29 29.99 -13.34
C LEU A 289 -0.90 30.82 -14.49
N VAL A 290 -2.04 30.37 -15.06
CA VAL A 290 -2.74 31.06 -16.17
C VAL A 290 -3.99 31.81 -15.66
N GLN A 291 -4.37 31.64 -14.40
CA GLN A 291 -5.53 32.29 -13.75
C GLN A 291 -5.17 33.48 -12.86
N ASP A 292 -3.88 33.82 -12.75
CA ASP A 292 -3.36 35.08 -12.23
C ASP A 292 -2.91 36.00 -13.41
#